data_0b6a9baf1739a8e4a959f9b427a57624
#
_entry.id   0b6a9baf1739a8e4a959f9b427a57624
#
_cell.length_a   1.000
_cell.length_b   1.000
_cell.length_c   1.000
_cell.angle_alpha   90.00
_cell.angle_beta   90.00
_cell.angle_gamma   90.00
#
_symmetry.space_group_name_H-M   'P 1'
#
loop_
_entity.id
_entity.type
_entity.pdbx_description
1 polymer ?
#
loop_
_entity_poly.entity_id
_entity_poly.type
_entity_poly.pdbx_seq_one_letter_code
_entity_poly.pdbx_strand_id
1 'polypeptide(L)'
;SNSIENPELVEHLLSKSTQYKIKISNPKYGEKAVLVENARRNAEEALARRNSESANQAKLLKGLANALDIKDKLNRIEVYDNSHIQGTNAIGGMVVSGPEGLEKSAYRKFNIKEAAGQTGDDLAMMKEVINRRFSKLLIEDPGRKNGNWPDLIIIDGGVGQVSATAETLKELGLKDLNLVGVAKGEQRDAGKELFYRYKEKPFSLRHTDPVLYFVQRLRDEAHRFAIGAHRAKRKKSNFMSPLDQIKGVG
;
A
#
# COMPACT_ATOMS: atom_id res chain seq x y z
N SER A 1 -0.77 32.90 -16.98
CA SER A 1 -1.81 33.87 -16.63
C SER A 1 -2.65 33.27 -15.52
N ASN A 2 -2.68 33.93 -14.35
CA ASN A 2 -3.40 33.47 -13.15
C ASN A 2 -4.86 33.97 -13.14
N SER A 3 -5.47 34.22 -14.30
CA SER A 3 -6.87 34.60 -14.37
C SER A 3 -7.75 33.36 -14.33
N ILE A 4 -8.66 33.30 -13.37
CA ILE A 4 -9.73 32.32 -13.34
C ILE A 4 -10.67 32.64 -14.50
N GLU A 5 -10.92 31.69 -15.40
CA GLU A 5 -11.73 31.90 -16.62
C GLU A 5 -13.17 32.29 -16.30
N ASN A 6 -13.69 31.93 -15.14
CA ASN A 6 -15.07 32.26 -14.74
C ASN A 6 -15.16 32.45 -13.21
N PRO A 7 -14.70 33.60 -12.68
CA PRO A 7 -14.63 33.85 -11.24
C PRO A 7 -16.03 33.81 -10.57
N GLU A 8 -17.07 34.28 -11.25
CA GLU A 8 -18.43 34.31 -10.72
C GLU A 8 -19.01 32.91 -10.45
N LEU A 9 -18.72 31.94 -11.35
CA LEU A 9 -19.14 30.55 -11.16
C LEU A 9 -18.43 29.93 -9.95
N VAL A 10 -17.14 30.18 -9.80
CA VAL A 10 -16.36 29.67 -8.68
C VAL A 10 -16.80 30.32 -7.36
N GLU A 11 -17.07 31.63 -7.35
CA GLU A 11 -17.64 32.35 -6.20
C GLU A 11 -18.97 31.72 -5.76
N HIS A 12 -19.86 31.46 -6.73
CA HIS A 12 -21.13 30.82 -6.47
C HIS A 12 -21.00 29.42 -5.85
N LEU A 13 -20.18 28.56 -6.45
CA LEU A 13 -19.93 27.20 -5.97
C LEU A 13 -19.34 27.18 -4.56
N LEU A 14 -18.33 28.00 -4.32
CA LEU A 14 -17.68 28.10 -3.01
C LEU A 14 -18.63 28.68 -1.95
N SER A 15 -19.40 29.71 -2.29
CA SER A 15 -20.38 30.31 -1.38
C SER A 15 -21.48 29.31 -1.00
N LYS A 16 -21.91 28.45 -1.94
CA LYS A 16 -22.89 27.40 -1.69
C LYS A 16 -22.32 26.29 -0.77
N SER A 17 -21.04 25.95 -0.95
CA SER A 17 -20.36 24.92 -0.15
C SER A 17 -20.08 25.36 1.28
N THR A 18 -19.76 26.63 1.51
CA THR A 18 -19.32 27.17 2.81
C THR A 18 -20.42 27.90 3.60
N GLN A 19 -21.57 28.14 2.99
CA GLN A 19 -22.66 28.98 3.53
C GLN A 19 -22.26 30.44 3.79
N TYR A 20 -21.12 30.90 3.31
CA TYR A 20 -20.63 32.27 3.39
C TYR A 20 -20.52 32.88 1.99
N LYS A 21 -20.77 34.17 1.87
CA LYS A 21 -20.54 34.89 0.62
C LYS A 21 -19.04 35.04 0.38
N ILE A 22 -18.53 34.33 -0.62
CA ILE A 22 -17.13 34.37 -1.02
C ILE A 22 -16.99 35.30 -2.23
N LYS A 23 -15.98 36.17 -2.20
CA LYS A 23 -15.60 37.00 -3.33
C LYS A 23 -14.15 36.70 -3.74
N ILE A 24 -13.94 36.42 -5.01
CA ILE A 24 -12.61 36.18 -5.58
C ILE A 24 -12.07 37.51 -6.08
N SER A 25 -10.87 37.86 -5.65
CA SER A 25 -10.17 39.05 -6.13
C SER A 25 -8.75 38.68 -6.56
N ASN A 26 -8.27 39.32 -7.64
CA ASN A 26 -6.90 39.19 -8.11
C ASN A 26 -6.16 40.54 -7.94
N PRO A 27 -5.65 40.83 -6.75
CA PRO A 27 -4.99 42.07 -6.45
C PRO A 27 -3.67 42.17 -7.24
N LYS A 28 -3.47 43.33 -7.87
CA LYS A 28 -2.24 43.60 -8.65
C LYS A 28 -1.17 44.36 -7.85
N TYR A 29 -1.56 45.00 -6.74
CA TYR A 29 -0.71 45.87 -5.92
C TYR A 29 -0.97 45.69 -4.43
N GLY A 30 -0.02 46.09 -3.59
CA GLY A 30 -0.10 46.10 -2.13
C GLY A 30 0.08 44.73 -1.49
N GLU A 31 -0.15 44.62 -0.18
CA GLU A 31 0.11 43.43 0.63
C GLU A 31 -0.65 42.17 0.12
N LYS A 32 -1.86 42.36 -0.37
CA LYS A 32 -2.65 41.25 -0.92
C LYS A 32 -2.02 40.67 -2.19
N ALA A 33 -1.38 41.50 -3.03
CA ALA A 33 -0.68 41.02 -4.21
C ALA A 33 0.56 40.18 -3.82
N VAL A 34 1.27 40.58 -2.75
CA VAL A 34 2.39 39.79 -2.20
C VAL A 34 1.94 38.45 -1.68
N LEU A 35 0.78 38.37 -1.01
CA LEU A 35 0.22 37.09 -0.55
C LEU A 35 -0.15 36.17 -1.72
N VAL A 36 -0.75 36.68 -2.78
CA VAL A 36 -1.06 35.90 -3.98
C VAL A 36 0.21 35.39 -4.67
N GLU A 37 1.23 36.21 -4.77
CA GLU A 37 2.52 35.84 -5.36
C GLU A 37 3.24 34.77 -4.53
N ASN A 38 3.22 34.86 -3.20
CA ASN A 38 3.75 33.84 -2.30
C ASN A 38 2.98 32.51 -2.46
N ALA A 39 1.64 32.56 -2.54
CA ALA A 39 0.82 31.37 -2.76
C ALA A 39 1.12 30.73 -4.12
N ARG A 40 1.30 31.54 -5.18
CA ARG A 40 1.70 31.08 -6.52
C ARG A 40 3.04 30.35 -6.47
N ARG A 41 4.05 30.98 -5.88
CA ARG A 41 5.39 30.37 -5.74
C ARG A 41 5.35 29.07 -4.97
N ASN A 42 4.64 29.03 -3.84
CA ASN A 42 4.48 27.80 -3.07
C ASN A 42 3.81 26.69 -3.88
N ALA A 43 2.80 27.03 -4.69
CA ALA A 43 2.13 26.07 -5.57
C ALA A 43 3.06 25.55 -6.68
N GLU A 44 3.86 26.43 -7.28
CA GLU A 44 4.84 26.05 -8.31
C GLU A 44 5.94 25.16 -7.74
N GLU A 45 6.47 25.47 -6.55
CA GLU A 45 7.45 24.63 -5.86
C GLU A 45 6.87 23.26 -5.48
N ALA A 46 5.63 23.24 -4.99
CA ALA A 46 4.94 21.99 -4.67
C ALA A 46 4.70 21.13 -5.92
N LEU A 47 4.30 21.74 -7.03
CA LEU A 47 4.12 21.06 -8.31
C LEU A 47 5.45 20.51 -8.86
N ALA A 48 6.53 21.31 -8.83
CA ALA A 48 7.84 20.86 -9.26
C ALA A 48 8.34 19.68 -8.43
N ARG A 49 8.15 19.72 -7.11
CA ARG A 49 8.48 18.61 -6.21
C ARG A 49 7.69 17.35 -6.56
N ARG A 50 6.37 17.47 -6.71
CA ARG A 50 5.50 16.34 -7.07
C ARG A 50 5.90 15.72 -8.41
N ASN A 51 6.19 16.54 -9.42
CA ASN A 51 6.65 16.06 -10.72
C ASN A 51 7.98 15.28 -10.62
N SER A 52 8.92 15.78 -9.80
CA SER A 52 10.20 15.10 -9.54
C SER A 52 10.01 13.76 -8.81
N GLU A 53 9.13 13.72 -7.80
CA GLU A 53 8.80 12.52 -7.06
C GLU A 53 8.12 11.47 -7.97
N SER A 54 7.16 11.87 -8.79
CA SER A 54 6.50 11.00 -9.79
C SER A 54 7.49 10.45 -10.83
N ALA A 55 8.40 11.29 -11.33
CA ALA A 55 9.42 10.86 -12.29
C ALA A 55 10.39 9.84 -11.68
N ASN A 56 10.78 10.04 -10.41
CA ASN A 56 11.61 9.09 -9.68
C ASN A 56 10.85 7.77 -9.42
N GLN A 57 9.60 7.85 -8.99
CA GLN A 57 8.74 6.69 -8.77
C GLN A 57 8.58 5.86 -10.06
N ALA A 58 8.36 6.52 -11.20
CA ALA A 58 8.26 5.84 -12.50
C ALA A 58 9.54 5.10 -12.88
N LYS A 59 10.73 5.67 -12.57
CA LYS A 59 12.02 5.00 -12.79
C LYS A 59 12.16 3.75 -11.90
N LEU A 60 11.75 3.83 -10.62
CA LEU A 60 11.80 2.71 -9.69
C LEU A 60 10.85 1.58 -10.12
N LEU A 61 9.62 1.91 -10.53
CA LEU A 61 8.65 0.92 -11.04
C LEU A 61 9.16 0.23 -12.30
N LYS A 62 9.73 1.00 -13.25
CA LYS A 62 10.35 0.45 -14.45
C LYS A 62 11.56 -0.44 -14.13
N GLY A 63 12.41 0.00 -13.20
CA GLY A 63 13.56 -0.78 -12.72
C GLY A 63 13.14 -2.10 -12.09
N LEU A 64 12.07 -2.08 -11.27
CA LEU A 64 11.51 -3.28 -10.65
C LEU A 64 10.91 -4.23 -11.70
N ALA A 65 10.15 -3.71 -12.67
CA ALA A 65 9.62 -4.52 -13.76
C ALA A 65 10.75 -5.22 -14.53
N ASN A 66 11.82 -4.49 -14.87
CA ASN A 66 12.99 -5.04 -15.56
C ASN A 66 13.70 -6.12 -14.72
N ALA A 67 13.91 -5.88 -13.42
CA ALA A 67 14.55 -6.83 -12.52
C ALA A 67 13.74 -8.14 -12.36
N LEU A 68 12.43 -8.06 -12.57
CA LEU A 68 11.51 -9.20 -12.48
C LEU A 68 11.08 -9.74 -13.86
N ASP A 69 11.66 -9.27 -14.96
CA ASP A 69 11.29 -9.63 -16.35
C ASP A 69 9.79 -9.45 -16.66
N ILE A 70 9.14 -8.48 -16.00
CA ILE A 70 7.75 -8.12 -16.23
C ILE A 70 7.70 -7.16 -17.42
N LYS A 71 6.96 -7.54 -18.47
CA LYS A 71 6.84 -6.74 -19.70
C LYS A 71 5.87 -5.57 -19.54
N ASP A 72 4.85 -5.76 -18.72
CA ASP A 72 3.80 -4.79 -18.52
C ASP A 72 4.22 -3.69 -17.53
N LYS A 73 3.57 -2.54 -17.65
CA LYS A 73 3.78 -1.44 -16.73
C LYS A 73 3.19 -1.76 -15.36
N LEU A 74 3.99 -1.53 -14.32
CA LEU A 74 3.51 -1.67 -12.94
C LEU A 74 2.73 -0.43 -12.52
N ASN A 75 1.40 -0.54 -12.50
CA ASN A 75 0.50 0.51 -12.01
C ASN A 75 0.02 0.24 -10.58
N ARG A 76 -0.03 -1.06 -10.19
CA ARG A 76 -0.46 -1.48 -8.87
C ARG A 76 0.39 -2.63 -8.35
N ILE A 77 1.09 -2.37 -7.25
CA ILE A 77 1.86 -3.37 -6.50
C ILE A 77 1.15 -3.60 -5.17
N GLU A 78 0.81 -4.83 -4.85
CA GLU A 78 0.30 -5.23 -3.54
C GLU A 78 1.40 -5.96 -2.76
N VAL A 79 1.71 -5.48 -1.54
CA VAL A 79 2.73 -6.07 -0.66
C VAL A 79 2.05 -6.62 0.58
N TYR A 80 2.35 -7.87 0.90
CA TYR A 80 1.72 -8.61 1.98
C TYR A 80 2.74 -8.98 3.06
N ASP A 81 2.36 -8.75 4.29
CA ASP A 81 3.06 -9.22 5.48
C ASP A 81 2.05 -9.75 6.50
N ASN A 82 2.40 -10.84 7.16
CA ASN A 82 1.62 -11.42 8.23
C ASN A 82 2.34 -11.20 9.57
N SER A 83 1.61 -10.65 10.53
CA SER A 83 2.11 -10.44 11.88
C SER A 83 1.29 -11.25 12.88
N HIS A 84 1.97 -12.03 13.72
CA HIS A 84 1.38 -12.73 14.85
C HIS A 84 2.15 -12.40 16.13
N ILE A 85 1.45 -12.24 17.23
CA ILE A 85 2.05 -12.12 18.56
C ILE A 85 1.46 -13.23 19.42
N GLN A 86 2.31 -14.18 19.83
CA GLN A 86 2.01 -15.25 20.79
C GLN A 86 0.72 -16.03 20.50
N GLY A 87 0.51 -16.47 19.26
CA GLY A 87 -0.53 -17.44 18.91
C GLY A 87 -1.98 -16.95 18.91
N THR A 88 -2.26 -15.70 19.30
CA THR A 88 -3.60 -15.14 19.30
C THR A 88 -3.69 -13.89 18.43
N ASN A 89 -4.82 -13.75 17.69
CA ASN A 89 -5.11 -12.56 16.90
C ASN A 89 -4.15 -12.27 15.73
N ALA A 90 -3.78 -13.29 14.95
CA ALA A 90 -2.98 -13.09 13.73
C ALA A 90 -3.68 -12.11 12.75
N ILE A 91 -2.89 -11.21 12.17
CA ILE A 91 -3.34 -10.19 11.21
C ILE A 91 -2.46 -10.21 9.98
N GLY A 92 -3.08 -10.32 8.81
CA GLY A 92 -2.43 -10.04 7.54
C GLY A 92 -2.57 -8.56 7.19
N GLY A 93 -1.48 -7.93 6.78
CA GLY A 93 -1.42 -6.58 6.23
C GLY A 93 -1.21 -6.61 4.72
N MET A 94 -1.97 -5.78 4.00
CA MET A 94 -1.75 -5.52 2.58
C MET A 94 -1.56 -4.03 2.39
N VAL A 95 -0.43 -3.63 1.86
CA VAL A 95 -0.16 -2.26 1.43
C VAL A 95 -0.13 -2.17 -0.09
N VAL A 96 -0.43 -1.00 -0.62
CA VAL A 96 -0.51 -0.77 -2.06
C VAL A 96 0.41 0.38 -2.44
N SER A 97 1.13 0.22 -3.55
CA SER A 97 1.93 1.25 -4.17
C SER A 97 1.67 1.30 -5.68
N GLY A 98 1.62 2.50 -6.21
CA GLY A 98 1.41 2.78 -7.63
C GLY A 98 2.32 3.90 -8.16
N PRO A 99 1.98 4.50 -9.31
CA PRO A 99 2.75 5.58 -9.91
C PRO A 99 2.91 6.84 -9.03
N GLU A 100 1.92 7.11 -8.17
CA GLU A 100 1.95 8.23 -7.22
C GLU A 100 2.56 7.85 -5.84
N GLY A 101 3.17 6.65 -5.72
CA GLY A 101 3.74 6.12 -4.49
C GLY A 101 2.78 5.25 -3.68
N LEU A 102 2.80 5.39 -2.36
CA LEU A 102 1.99 4.58 -1.44
C LEU A 102 0.52 5.03 -1.41
N GLU A 103 -0.40 4.13 -1.72
CA GLU A 103 -1.85 4.37 -1.77
C GLU A 103 -2.53 3.91 -0.47
N LYS A 104 -2.41 4.71 0.60
CA LYS A 104 -2.88 4.34 1.94
C LYS A 104 -4.38 4.04 2.03
N SER A 105 -5.21 4.65 1.18
CA SER A 105 -6.66 4.38 1.09
C SER A 105 -6.98 2.97 0.59
N ALA A 106 -6.05 2.37 -0.16
CA ALA A 106 -6.17 1.03 -0.70
C ALA A 106 -5.63 -0.07 0.25
N TYR A 107 -5.02 0.28 1.39
CA TYR A 107 -4.51 -0.68 2.37
C TYR A 107 -5.63 -1.52 2.97
N ARG A 108 -5.35 -2.79 3.24
CA ARG A 108 -6.33 -3.73 3.83
C ARG A 108 -5.72 -4.52 4.98
N LYS A 109 -6.55 -4.81 5.97
CA LYS A 109 -6.24 -5.67 7.12
C LYS A 109 -7.10 -6.92 7.04
N PHE A 110 -6.49 -8.06 7.24
CA PHE A 110 -7.16 -9.34 7.26
C PHE A 110 -7.04 -9.94 8.66
N ASN A 111 -8.14 -10.03 9.39
CA ASN A 111 -8.17 -10.81 10.62
C ASN A 111 -8.13 -12.28 10.24
N ILE A 112 -7.07 -12.98 10.57
CA ILE A 112 -6.86 -14.39 10.30
C ILE A 112 -7.62 -15.18 11.34
N LYS A 113 -8.47 -16.11 10.92
CA LYS A 113 -9.38 -16.88 11.79
C LYS A 113 -9.09 -18.38 11.75
N GLU A 114 -8.91 -18.95 10.57
CA GLU A 114 -8.81 -20.37 10.33
C GLU A 114 -7.41 -20.89 10.66
N ALA A 115 -6.38 -20.14 10.30
CA ALA A 115 -4.99 -20.49 10.60
C ALA A 115 -4.56 -20.15 12.05
N ALA A 116 -5.37 -19.39 12.80
CA ALA A 116 -5.02 -18.96 14.16
C ALA A 116 -5.02 -20.10 15.20
N GLY A 117 -5.57 -21.26 14.88
CA GLY A 117 -5.59 -22.42 15.77
C GLY A 117 -4.34 -23.30 15.73
N GLN A 118 -3.49 -23.13 14.72
CA GLN A 118 -2.20 -23.82 14.58
C GLN A 118 -1.08 -22.83 14.85
N THR A 119 -0.54 -22.86 16.05
CA THR A 119 0.55 -21.96 16.48
C THR A 119 1.71 -22.05 15.50
N GLY A 120 1.95 -20.96 14.73
CA GLY A 120 3.15 -20.79 13.92
C GLY A 120 3.04 -21.20 12.44
N ASP A 121 1.85 -21.44 11.90
CA ASP A 121 1.70 -21.73 10.46
C ASP A 121 1.54 -20.43 9.62
N ASP A 122 2.68 -19.74 9.42
CA ASP A 122 2.76 -18.56 8.57
C ASP A 122 2.28 -18.84 7.13
N LEU A 123 2.37 -20.10 6.67
CA LEU A 123 1.95 -20.49 5.33
C LEU A 123 0.42 -20.57 5.23
N ALA A 124 -0.23 -21.18 6.22
CA ALA A 124 -1.70 -21.21 6.28
C ALA A 124 -2.29 -19.80 6.42
N MET A 125 -1.65 -18.94 7.22
CA MET A 125 -2.06 -17.55 7.34
C MET A 125 -1.98 -16.81 6.00
N MET A 126 -0.91 -16.99 5.25
CA MET A 126 -0.75 -16.37 3.95
C MET A 126 -1.80 -16.90 2.95
N LYS A 127 -2.03 -18.22 2.91
CA LYS A 127 -3.08 -18.83 2.09
C LYS A 127 -4.45 -18.23 2.37
N GLU A 128 -4.84 -18.07 3.65
CA GLU A 128 -6.11 -17.44 4.04
C GLU A 128 -6.23 -16.00 3.53
N VAL A 129 -5.18 -15.18 3.70
CA VAL A 129 -5.17 -13.78 3.26
C VAL A 129 -5.33 -13.68 1.74
N ILE A 130 -4.52 -14.43 1.00
CA ILE A 130 -4.53 -14.44 -0.46
C ILE A 130 -5.87 -14.95 -0.99
N ASN A 131 -6.37 -16.07 -0.46
CA ASN A 131 -7.66 -16.61 -0.86
C ASN A 131 -8.78 -15.59 -0.67
N ARG A 132 -8.88 -14.96 0.50
CA ARG A 132 -9.92 -13.95 0.79
C ARG A 132 -9.81 -12.71 -0.10
N ARG A 133 -8.59 -12.25 -0.36
CA ARG A 133 -8.35 -11.08 -1.23
C ARG A 133 -8.80 -11.36 -2.66
N PHE A 134 -8.32 -12.45 -3.25
CA PHE A 134 -8.53 -12.72 -4.66
C PHE A 134 -9.90 -13.32 -4.97
N SER A 135 -10.48 -14.13 -4.08
CA SER A 135 -11.89 -14.55 -4.21
C SER A 135 -12.83 -13.35 -4.23
N LYS A 136 -12.56 -12.34 -3.40
CA LYS A 136 -13.34 -11.10 -3.40
C LYS A 136 -13.16 -10.33 -4.72
N LEU A 137 -11.95 -10.21 -5.24
CA LEU A 137 -11.67 -9.55 -6.53
C LEU A 137 -12.36 -10.25 -7.70
N LEU A 138 -12.38 -11.58 -7.72
CA LEU A 138 -13.07 -12.35 -8.75
C LEU A 138 -14.58 -12.06 -8.79
N ILE A 139 -15.17 -11.75 -7.64
CA ILE A 139 -16.60 -11.38 -7.55
C ILE A 139 -16.82 -9.90 -7.93
N GLU A 140 -15.98 -8.99 -7.40
CA GLU A 140 -16.17 -7.54 -7.55
C GLU A 140 -15.75 -7.01 -8.92
N ASP A 141 -14.72 -7.61 -9.53
CA ASP A 141 -14.14 -7.17 -10.79
C ASP A 141 -13.60 -8.36 -11.63
N PRO A 142 -14.48 -9.29 -12.06
CA PRO A 142 -14.08 -10.47 -12.83
C PRO A 142 -13.41 -10.11 -14.17
N GLY A 143 -13.75 -8.95 -14.72
CA GLY A 143 -13.19 -8.45 -15.98
C GLY A 143 -11.90 -7.65 -15.85
N ARG A 144 -11.39 -7.45 -14.63
CA ARG A 144 -10.16 -6.69 -14.33
C ARG A 144 -10.14 -5.26 -14.89
N LYS A 145 -11.30 -4.58 -14.88
CA LYS A 145 -11.46 -3.26 -15.50
C LYS A 145 -11.34 -2.08 -14.52
N ASN A 146 -11.45 -2.34 -13.21
CA ASN A 146 -11.55 -1.30 -12.19
C ASN A 146 -10.20 -0.88 -11.60
N GLY A 147 -9.07 -1.38 -12.13
CA GLY A 147 -7.72 -1.04 -11.64
C GLY A 147 -7.41 -1.57 -10.22
N ASN A 148 -8.27 -2.47 -9.69
CA ASN A 148 -8.09 -3.06 -8.36
C ASN A 148 -7.22 -4.33 -8.35
N TRP A 149 -6.89 -4.86 -9.53
CA TRP A 149 -6.01 -6.01 -9.67
C TRP A 149 -4.55 -5.58 -9.62
N PRO A 150 -3.69 -6.33 -8.89
CA PRO A 150 -2.26 -6.04 -8.89
C PRO A 150 -1.58 -6.50 -10.17
N ASP A 151 -0.65 -5.68 -10.66
CA ASP A 151 0.31 -6.09 -11.70
C ASP A 151 1.47 -6.90 -11.09
N LEU A 152 1.71 -6.72 -9.78
CA LEU A 152 2.74 -7.44 -9.02
C LEU A 152 2.28 -7.66 -7.58
N ILE A 153 2.45 -8.88 -7.11
CA ILE A 153 2.29 -9.30 -5.72
C ILE A 153 3.69 -9.49 -5.11
N ILE A 154 3.95 -8.81 -4.01
CA ILE A 154 5.17 -8.99 -3.21
C ILE A 154 4.78 -9.61 -1.86
N ILE A 155 5.43 -10.71 -1.51
CA ILE A 155 5.29 -11.35 -0.19
C ILE A 155 6.54 -11.05 0.64
N ASP A 156 6.37 -10.51 1.85
CA ASP A 156 7.48 -10.45 2.82
C ASP A 156 7.73 -11.84 3.37
N GLY A 157 8.52 -12.62 2.62
CA GLY A 157 8.78 -13.99 2.94
C GLY A 157 9.58 -14.75 1.90
N GLY A 158 10.01 -15.95 2.27
CA GLY A 158 10.85 -16.82 1.45
C GLY A 158 10.04 -17.81 0.60
N VAL A 159 10.75 -18.84 0.13
CA VAL A 159 10.27 -19.86 -0.82
C VAL A 159 8.96 -20.53 -0.38
N GLY A 160 8.80 -20.82 0.92
CA GLY A 160 7.59 -21.48 1.44
C GLY A 160 6.34 -20.63 1.26
N GLN A 161 6.40 -19.35 1.63
CA GLN A 161 5.27 -18.43 1.51
C GLN A 161 4.94 -18.12 0.04
N VAL A 162 5.96 -18.03 -0.83
CA VAL A 162 5.76 -17.89 -2.29
C VAL A 162 5.05 -19.10 -2.86
N SER A 163 5.49 -20.32 -2.49
CA SER A 163 4.86 -21.55 -2.95
C SER A 163 3.40 -21.65 -2.50
N ALA A 164 3.13 -21.37 -1.22
CA ALA A 164 1.80 -21.36 -0.67
C ALA A 164 0.87 -20.35 -1.39
N THR A 165 1.39 -19.16 -1.65
CA THR A 165 0.66 -18.11 -2.40
C THR A 165 0.40 -18.55 -3.85
N ALA A 166 1.41 -19.05 -4.55
CA ALA A 166 1.27 -19.49 -5.94
C ALA A 166 0.26 -20.63 -6.10
N GLU A 167 0.26 -21.59 -5.16
CA GLU A 167 -0.71 -22.68 -5.14
C GLU A 167 -2.13 -22.15 -4.94
N THR A 168 -2.35 -21.24 -3.97
CA THR A 168 -3.65 -20.62 -3.73
C THR A 168 -4.15 -19.85 -4.96
N LEU A 169 -3.28 -19.05 -5.60
CA LEU A 169 -3.65 -18.35 -6.83
C LEU A 169 -4.00 -19.33 -7.97
N LYS A 170 -3.26 -20.45 -8.08
CA LYS A 170 -3.55 -21.51 -9.06
C LYS A 170 -4.91 -22.16 -8.81
N GLU A 171 -5.28 -22.44 -7.56
CA GLU A 171 -6.59 -22.99 -7.17
C GLU A 171 -7.72 -22.03 -7.55
N LEU A 172 -7.49 -20.72 -7.46
CA LEU A 172 -8.43 -19.68 -7.88
C LEU A 172 -8.44 -19.42 -9.42
N GLY A 173 -7.62 -20.14 -10.19
CA GLY A 173 -7.51 -19.93 -11.64
C GLY A 173 -6.64 -18.74 -12.07
N LEU A 174 -5.92 -18.12 -11.15
CA LEU A 174 -5.13 -16.88 -11.33
C LEU A 174 -3.63 -17.20 -11.52
N LYS A 175 -3.28 -17.87 -12.64
CA LYS A 175 -1.89 -18.27 -12.90
C LYS A 175 -1.04 -17.19 -13.56
N ASP A 176 -1.66 -16.14 -14.03
CA ASP A 176 -1.09 -15.06 -14.82
C ASP A 176 -0.59 -13.87 -13.99
N LEU A 177 -0.80 -13.89 -12.68
CA LEU A 177 -0.37 -12.81 -11.79
C LEU A 177 1.13 -12.93 -11.47
N ASN A 178 1.86 -11.82 -11.58
CA ASN A 178 3.26 -11.76 -11.20
C ASN A 178 3.39 -11.84 -9.67
N LEU A 179 4.21 -12.76 -9.20
CA LEU A 179 4.43 -13.04 -7.78
C LEU A 179 5.92 -13.11 -7.47
N VAL A 180 6.35 -12.42 -6.44
CA VAL A 180 7.71 -12.52 -5.89
C VAL A 180 7.68 -12.48 -4.37
N GLY A 181 8.48 -13.32 -3.74
CA GLY A 181 8.81 -13.21 -2.33
C GLY A 181 10.09 -12.44 -2.13
N VAL A 182 10.21 -11.72 -1.04
CA VAL A 182 11.44 -11.02 -0.67
C VAL A 182 11.72 -11.30 0.80
N ALA A 183 12.87 -11.94 1.08
CA ALA A 183 13.30 -12.21 2.44
C ALA A 183 14.75 -11.76 2.65
N LYS A 184 15.11 -11.50 3.90
CA LYS A 184 16.50 -11.25 4.28
C LYS A 184 17.30 -12.51 4.02
N GLY A 185 18.51 -12.35 3.45
CA GLY A 185 19.45 -13.45 3.29
C GLY A 185 19.83 -14.11 4.62
N GLU A 186 20.48 -15.27 4.58
CA GLU A 186 20.83 -16.10 5.74
C GLU A 186 21.59 -15.33 6.84
N GLN A 187 22.42 -14.37 6.49
CA GLN A 187 23.17 -13.54 7.44
C GLN A 187 22.36 -12.37 8.02
N ARG A 188 21.08 -12.20 7.66
CA ARG A 188 20.17 -11.12 8.11
C ARG A 188 20.70 -9.70 7.95
N ASP A 189 21.74 -9.49 7.14
CA ASP A 189 22.29 -8.18 6.87
C ASP A 189 21.39 -7.38 5.93
N ALA A 190 21.20 -6.10 6.21
CA ALA A 190 20.51 -5.18 5.32
C ALA A 190 21.28 -5.07 3.98
N GLY A 191 20.55 -5.14 2.86
CA GLY A 191 21.14 -5.08 1.52
C GLY A 191 21.50 -6.44 0.91
N LYS A 192 21.20 -7.54 1.61
CA LYS A 192 21.38 -8.93 1.10
C LYS A 192 20.03 -9.63 0.95
N GLU A 193 18.99 -8.91 0.58
CA GLU A 193 17.69 -9.50 0.33
C GLU A 193 17.74 -10.44 -0.87
N LEU A 194 17.05 -11.59 -0.72
CA LEU A 194 16.85 -12.57 -1.76
C LEU A 194 15.42 -12.47 -2.28
N PHE A 195 15.32 -12.46 -3.60
CA PHE A 195 14.07 -12.49 -4.35
C PHE A 195 13.75 -13.93 -4.73
N TYR A 196 12.55 -14.38 -4.42
CA TYR A 196 12.08 -15.74 -4.65
C TYR A 196 10.93 -15.73 -5.65
N ARG A 197 11.12 -16.41 -6.79
CA ARG A 197 10.05 -16.72 -7.74
C ARG A 197 9.59 -18.15 -7.54
N TYR A 198 8.35 -18.44 -7.89
CA TYR A 198 7.79 -19.78 -7.77
C TYR A 198 8.54 -20.77 -8.67
N LYS A 199 9.13 -21.81 -8.04
CA LYS A 199 9.95 -22.87 -8.70
C LYS A 199 11.20 -22.38 -9.42
N GLU A 200 11.70 -21.20 -9.12
CA GLU A 200 12.94 -20.68 -9.66
C GLU A 200 14.03 -20.57 -8.56
N LYS A 201 15.27 -20.42 -8.98
CA LYS A 201 16.37 -20.13 -8.06
C LYS A 201 16.25 -18.70 -7.56
N PRO A 202 16.52 -18.47 -6.26
CA PRO A 202 16.52 -17.11 -5.74
C PRO A 202 17.62 -16.28 -6.39
N PHE A 203 17.38 -14.97 -6.49
CA PHE A 203 18.37 -14.01 -6.96
C PHE A 203 18.42 -12.80 -6.04
N SER A 204 19.45 -11.98 -6.18
CA SER A 204 19.60 -10.73 -5.44
C SER A 204 19.88 -9.56 -6.37
N LEU A 205 19.53 -8.38 -5.95
CA LEU A 205 19.96 -7.13 -6.58
C LEU A 205 21.24 -6.63 -5.92
N ARG A 206 21.98 -5.76 -6.60
CA ARG A 206 23.15 -5.12 -6.00
C ARG A 206 22.71 -4.29 -4.79
N HIS A 207 23.52 -4.30 -3.72
CA HIS A 207 23.22 -3.56 -2.50
C HIS A 207 23.09 -2.03 -2.70
N THR A 208 23.63 -1.48 -3.79
CA THR A 208 23.51 -0.07 -4.16
C THR A 208 22.35 0.20 -5.12
N ASP A 209 21.55 -0.81 -5.47
CA ASP A 209 20.48 -0.67 -6.45
C ASP A 209 19.30 0.12 -5.86
N PRO A 210 18.87 1.23 -6.46
CA PRO A 210 17.71 1.98 -6.00
C PRO A 210 16.42 1.15 -5.94
N VAL A 211 16.28 0.14 -6.79
CA VAL A 211 15.14 -0.79 -6.80
C VAL A 211 15.12 -1.64 -5.54
N LEU A 212 16.28 -2.07 -5.04
CA LEU A 212 16.37 -2.80 -3.77
C LEU A 212 15.84 -1.95 -2.62
N TYR A 213 16.30 -0.70 -2.50
CA TYR A 213 15.83 0.23 -1.47
C TYR A 213 14.33 0.53 -1.61
N PHE A 214 13.83 0.59 -2.83
CA PHE A 214 12.40 0.76 -3.07
C PHE A 214 11.60 -0.41 -2.53
N VAL A 215 12.00 -1.66 -2.83
CA VAL A 215 11.34 -2.87 -2.33
C VAL A 215 11.45 -2.98 -0.80
N GLN A 216 12.61 -2.67 -0.22
CA GLN A 216 12.78 -2.62 1.24
C GLN A 216 11.76 -1.66 1.88
N ARG A 217 11.61 -0.43 1.36
CA ARG A 217 10.62 0.53 1.87
C ARG A 217 9.19 0.01 1.79
N LEU A 218 8.83 -0.69 0.71
CA LEU A 218 7.51 -1.30 0.57
C LEU A 218 7.27 -2.39 1.61
N ARG A 219 8.27 -3.24 1.86
CA ARG A 219 8.22 -4.29 2.90
C ARG A 219 8.12 -3.69 4.30
N ASP A 220 8.97 -2.70 4.61
CA ASP A 220 8.94 -2.01 5.90
C ASP A 220 7.58 -1.36 6.16
N GLU A 221 6.94 -0.80 5.12
CA GLU A 221 5.60 -0.24 5.24
C GLU A 221 4.54 -1.33 5.49
N ALA A 222 4.63 -2.49 4.80
CA ALA A 222 3.73 -3.61 5.04
C ALA A 222 3.87 -4.13 6.47
N HIS A 223 5.10 -4.34 6.93
CA HIS A 223 5.41 -4.75 8.28
C HIS A 223 4.89 -3.75 9.33
N ARG A 224 5.19 -2.46 9.14
CA ARG A 224 4.69 -1.38 10.01
C ARG A 224 3.17 -1.37 10.08
N PHE A 225 2.49 -1.57 8.94
CA PHE A 225 1.04 -1.58 8.86
C PHE A 225 0.43 -2.80 9.55
N ALA A 226 0.99 -3.99 9.38
CA ALA A 226 0.55 -5.22 10.04
C ALA A 226 0.71 -5.11 11.57
N ILE A 227 1.87 -4.67 12.07
CA ILE A 227 2.12 -4.45 13.51
C ILE A 227 1.21 -3.36 14.09
N GLY A 228 1.03 -2.24 13.38
CA GLY A 228 0.18 -1.14 13.84
C GLY A 228 -1.28 -1.58 14.04
N ALA A 229 -1.75 -2.50 13.19
CA ALA A 229 -3.07 -3.12 13.31
C ALA A 229 -3.21 -3.96 14.59
N HIS A 230 -2.17 -4.70 14.95
CA HIS A 230 -2.12 -5.46 16.19
C HIS A 230 -2.24 -4.58 17.44
N ARG A 231 -1.47 -3.50 17.49
CA ARG A 231 -1.50 -2.56 18.63
C ARG A 231 -2.88 -1.92 18.82
N ALA A 232 -3.54 -1.56 17.72
CA ALA A 232 -4.89 -0.98 17.75
C ALA A 232 -5.94 -1.99 18.26
N LYS A 233 -5.87 -3.26 17.82
CA LYS A 233 -6.77 -4.33 18.26
C LYS A 233 -6.60 -4.64 19.75
N ARG A 234 -5.34 -4.70 20.22
CA ARG A 234 -5.01 -4.93 21.64
C ARG A 234 -5.48 -3.79 22.53
N LYS A 235 -5.33 -2.51 22.11
CA LYS A 235 -5.93 -1.39 22.83
C LYS A 235 -7.44 -1.59 23.00
N LYS A 236 -8.15 -1.96 21.94
CA LYS A 236 -9.60 -2.16 21.98
C LYS A 236 -10.02 -3.33 22.88
N SER A 237 -9.26 -4.42 22.91
CA SER A 237 -9.54 -5.56 23.80
C SER A 237 -9.19 -5.27 25.27
N ASN A 238 -8.17 -4.46 25.54
CA ASN A 238 -7.79 -4.08 26.91
C ASN A 238 -8.70 -2.99 27.51
N PHE A 239 -9.48 -2.28 26.69
CA PHE A 239 -10.49 -1.32 27.15
C PHE A 239 -11.85 -1.96 27.46
N MET A 240 -12.07 -3.24 27.12
CA MET A 240 -13.22 -4.00 27.63
C MET A 240 -12.87 -4.48 29.05
N SER A 241 -13.18 -3.65 30.04
CA SER A 241 -13.03 -4.03 31.44
C SER A 241 -13.93 -5.23 31.75
N PRO A 242 -13.49 -6.20 32.58
CA PRO A 242 -14.41 -7.22 33.11
C PRO A 242 -15.64 -6.60 33.82
N LEU A 243 -15.54 -5.34 34.25
CA LEU A 243 -16.64 -4.58 34.87
C LEU A 243 -17.75 -4.19 33.86
N ASP A 244 -17.43 -4.06 32.57
CA ASP A 244 -18.42 -3.76 31.52
C ASP A 244 -19.39 -4.93 31.25
N GLN A 245 -19.10 -6.12 31.81
CA GLN A 245 -19.95 -7.30 31.72
C GLN A 245 -20.94 -7.42 32.89
N ILE A 246 -20.84 -6.53 33.92
CA ILE A 246 -21.73 -6.53 35.07
C ILE A 246 -22.91 -5.59 34.77
N LYS A 247 -24.11 -6.16 34.63
CA LYS A 247 -25.33 -5.36 34.45
C LYS A 247 -25.50 -4.41 35.62
N GLY A 248 -25.46 -3.08 35.37
CA GLY A 248 -25.71 -2.02 36.38
C GLY A 248 -24.46 -1.27 36.83
N VAL A 249 -23.30 -1.50 36.29
CA VAL A 249 -22.06 -0.72 36.48
C VAL A 249 -21.69 -0.11 35.15
N GLY A 250 -22.14 1.14 34.88
CA GLY A 250 -21.87 1.94 33.70
C GLY A 250 -22.31 3.35 33.92
#